data_a876a698e19af3ce0cc1814dd2c51762
#
_entry.id   a876a698e19af3ce0cc1814dd2c51762
#
_cell.length_a   1.000
_cell.length_b   1.000
_cell.length_c   1.000
_cell.angle_alpha   90.00
_cell.angle_beta   90.00
_cell.angle_gamma   90.00
#
_symmetry.space_group_name_H-M   'P 1'
#
loop_
_entity.id
_entity.type
_entity.pdbx_description
1 polymer ?
#
loop_
_entity_poly.entity_id
_entity_poly.type
_entity_poly.pdbx_seq_one_letter_code
_entity_poly.pdbx_strand_id
1 'polypeptide(L)'
;MKKRTLVKPLVLLLIAMLLLTSCQTKPDEGVYNTLVSLHEGYEAVERGKIVFLMEATFGDDETGEAGVLYFIQGEAAYDQQTETAWQKYTATLLASTYNSEEYYADGVKKHIESGEVYDIETEPEAFFDAFPYCDIPMPGFAAVKSLSVEETYDGVLYTLVANQGQKALVEEIWKTDLYTLAGIRVPDREKESYGDVTYTYSVKNGEVTSVTVKLTVTLYETAPYTPGYTPDEEDLRLELSLTAKVTLKQKGDGVTVPVYEETEA
;
A
#
# COMPACT_ATOMS: atom_id res chain seq x y z
N MET A 1 51.08 20.54 32.30
CA MET A 1 51.12 19.22 31.63
C MET A 1 49.97 19.09 30.66
N LYS A 2 50.27 18.91 29.37
CA LYS A 2 49.33 18.96 28.24
C LYS A 2 48.57 17.63 28.11
N LYS A 3 47.24 17.66 28.36
CA LYS A 3 46.32 16.53 28.09
C LYS A 3 45.25 16.91 27.06
N ARG A 4 45.64 17.45 25.92
CA ARG A 4 44.66 17.93 24.91
C ARG A 4 44.86 17.38 23.50
N THR A 5 45.53 16.26 23.27
CA THR A 5 45.89 15.84 21.90
C THR A 5 45.35 14.48 21.46
N LEU A 6 44.64 13.73 22.30
CA LEU A 6 44.16 12.39 21.95
C LEU A 6 42.69 12.31 21.53
N VAL A 7 41.89 13.34 21.83
CA VAL A 7 40.44 13.32 21.55
C VAL A 7 40.14 13.55 20.04
N LYS A 8 40.94 14.39 19.39
CA LYS A 8 40.72 14.70 17.95
C LYS A 8 40.90 13.50 17.03
N PRO A 9 41.92 12.64 17.13
CA PRO A 9 42.05 11.48 16.27
C PRO A 9 41.00 10.40 16.58
N LEU A 10 40.54 10.27 17.83
CA LEU A 10 39.49 9.32 18.20
C LEU A 10 38.12 9.71 17.59
N VAL A 11 37.79 10.99 17.63
CA VAL A 11 36.54 11.50 17.01
C VAL A 11 36.59 11.36 15.48
N LEU A 12 37.73 11.63 14.84
CA LEU A 12 37.93 11.42 13.42
C LEU A 12 37.81 9.92 13.03
N LEU A 13 38.33 9.03 13.85
CA LEU A 13 38.24 7.58 13.65
C LEU A 13 36.80 7.09 13.81
N LEU A 14 36.03 7.64 14.77
CA LEU A 14 34.60 7.33 14.97
C LEU A 14 33.77 7.85 13.80
N ILE A 15 34.05 9.05 13.30
CA ILE A 15 33.36 9.60 12.10
C ILE A 15 33.73 8.79 10.86
N ALA A 16 34.99 8.38 10.69
CA ALA A 16 35.41 7.51 9.60
C ALA A 16 34.77 6.11 9.68
N MET A 17 34.61 5.53 10.88
CA MET A 17 33.85 4.28 11.05
C MET A 17 32.37 4.47 10.73
N LEU A 18 31.73 5.57 11.13
CA LEU A 18 30.36 5.88 10.79
C LEU A 18 30.17 6.13 9.28
N LEU A 19 31.16 6.70 8.60
CA LEU A 19 31.14 6.88 7.15
C LEU A 19 31.41 5.56 6.38
N LEU A 20 32.15 4.62 6.97
CA LEU A 20 32.39 3.30 6.38
C LEU A 20 31.20 2.35 6.56
N THR A 21 30.34 2.57 7.54
CA THR A 21 29.08 1.79 7.70
C THR A 21 27.96 2.26 6.76
N SER A 22 28.15 3.36 6.03
CA SER A 22 27.22 3.81 4.97
C SER A 22 27.49 3.15 3.60
N CYS A 23 28.39 2.18 3.48
CA CYS A 23 28.37 1.29 2.34
C CYS A 23 27.04 0.51 2.40
N GLN A 24 26.09 0.85 1.52
CA GLN A 24 24.92 0.03 1.27
C GLN A 24 25.42 -1.38 0.94
N THR A 25 25.40 -2.25 1.94
CA THR A 25 25.63 -3.68 1.72
C THR A 25 24.52 -4.11 0.78
N LYS A 26 24.88 -4.70 -0.37
CA LYS A 26 23.87 -5.31 -1.26
C LYS A 26 22.95 -6.19 -0.44
N PRO A 27 21.65 -6.17 -0.73
CA PRO A 27 20.70 -7.04 -0.05
C PRO A 27 21.20 -8.49 -0.08
N ASP A 28 21.00 -9.21 1.02
CA ASP A 28 21.30 -10.64 1.06
C ASP A 28 20.27 -11.40 0.24
N GLU A 29 20.72 -12.08 -0.82
CA GLU A 29 19.86 -12.84 -1.73
C GLU A 29 19.17 -14.01 -1.02
N GLY A 30 19.82 -14.63 -0.03
CA GLY A 30 19.22 -15.71 0.76
C GLY A 30 18.05 -15.20 1.62
N VAL A 31 18.21 -14.04 2.23
CA VAL A 31 17.13 -13.37 2.98
C VAL A 31 15.99 -12.96 2.04
N TYR A 32 16.32 -12.44 0.86
CA TYR A 32 15.33 -12.09 -0.15
C TYR A 32 14.52 -13.31 -0.60
N ASN A 33 15.20 -14.44 -0.94
CA ASN A 33 14.52 -15.67 -1.33
C ASN A 33 13.64 -16.25 -0.22
N THR A 34 14.05 -16.09 1.04
CA THR A 34 13.19 -16.44 2.19
C THR A 34 11.93 -15.58 2.21
N LEU A 35 12.07 -14.27 2.00
CA LEU A 35 10.91 -13.36 1.95
C LEU A 35 10.00 -13.66 0.77
N VAL A 36 10.55 -14.02 -0.42
CA VAL A 36 9.76 -14.47 -1.58
C VAL A 36 8.89 -15.67 -1.22
N SER A 37 9.47 -16.70 -0.62
CA SER A 37 8.71 -17.90 -0.24
C SER A 37 7.61 -17.60 0.81
N LEU A 38 7.86 -16.66 1.72
CA LEU A 38 6.87 -16.20 2.68
C LEU A 38 5.73 -15.44 1.99
N HIS A 39 6.05 -14.61 1.02
CA HIS A 39 5.09 -13.85 0.23
C HIS A 39 4.22 -14.76 -0.65
N GLU A 40 4.82 -15.71 -1.36
CA GLU A 40 4.09 -16.74 -2.12
C GLU A 40 3.11 -17.51 -1.24
N GLY A 41 3.51 -17.87 -0.01
CA GLY A 41 2.63 -18.52 0.96
C GLY A 41 1.48 -17.62 1.44
N TYR A 42 1.66 -16.31 1.43
CA TYR A 42 0.62 -15.33 1.74
C TYR A 42 -0.38 -15.19 0.57
N GLU A 43 0.12 -15.10 -0.66
CA GLU A 43 -0.71 -15.02 -1.87
C GLU A 43 -1.50 -16.32 -2.14
N ALA A 44 -0.95 -17.47 -1.75
CA ALA A 44 -1.60 -18.78 -1.89
C ALA A 44 -2.75 -19.02 -0.90
N VAL A 45 -3.20 -18.01 -0.14
CA VAL A 45 -4.33 -18.17 0.78
C VAL A 45 -5.64 -18.11 0.00
N GLU A 46 -6.19 -19.26 -0.33
CA GLU A 46 -7.45 -19.38 -1.09
C GLU A 46 -8.70 -19.00 -0.26
N ARG A 47 -8.61 -19.07 1.08
CA ARG A 47 -9.71 -18.75 1.99
C ARG A 47 -9.19 -17.95 3.17
N GLY A 48 -9.66 -16.71 3.30
CA GLY A 48 -9.13 -15.78 4.29
C GLY A 48 -10.13 -14.75 4.81
N LYS A 49 -9.82 -14.23 6.00
CA LYS A 49 -10.40 -13.00 6.53
C LYS A 49 -9.29 -11.98 6.73
N ILE A 50 -9.47 -10.80 6.16
CA ILE A 50 -8.50 -9.72 6.19
C ILE A 50 -9.09 -8.43 6.75
N VAL A 51 -8.20 -7.54 7.18
CA VAL A 51 -8.49 -6.12 7.41
C VAL A 51 -7.53 -5.33 6.52
N PHE A 52 -8.05 -4.33 5.84
CA PHE A 52 -7.29 -3.52 4.92
C PHE A 52 -7.43 -2.02 5.18
N LEU A 53 -6.41 -1.28 4.77
CA LEU A 53 -6.35 0.17 4.77
C LEU A 53 -5.61 0.62 3.52
N MET A 54 -6.18 1.59 2.83
CA MET A 54 -5.57 2.30 1.71
C MET A 54 -5.70 3.79 1.96
N GLU A 55 -4.62 4.52 1.81
CA GLU A 55 -4.56 5.92 2.12
C GLU A 55 -3.71 6.67 1.11
N ALA A 56 -4.18 7.83 0.70
CA ALA A 56 -3.41 8.83 -0.01
C ALA A 56 -3.53 10.15 0.73
N THR A 57 -2.40 10.69 1.19
CA THR A 57 -2.31 11.97 1.87
C THR A 57 -1.49 12.94 1.04
N PHE A 58 -1.76 14.25 1.19
CA PHE A 58 -0.98 15.32 0.59
C PHE A 58 -0.48 16.26 1.68
N GLY A 59 0.64 16.94 1.40
CA GLY A 59 1.27 17.84 2.36
C GLY A 59 2.39 17.18 3.15
N ASP A 60 2.91 17.88 4.12
CA ASP A 60 4.07 17.48 4.92
C ASP A 60 3.62 16.98 6.29
N ASP A 61 3.77 15.69 6.55
CA ASP A 61 3.48 15.06 7.83
C ASP A 61 4.33 15.64 8.98
N GLU A 62 5.53 16.17 8.69
CA GLU A 62 6.42 16.76 9.69
C GLU A 62 5.93 18.12 10.17
N THR A 63 5.26 18.88 9.31
CA THR A 63 4.67 20.19 9.67
C THR A 63 3.25 20.07 10.24
N GLY A 64 2.61 18.91 10.13
CA GLY A 64 1.25 18.67 10.59
C GLY A 64 0.16 19.30 9.69
N GLU A 65 0.52 19.70 8.48
CA GLU A 65 -0.40 20.25 7.47
C GLU A 65 -0.83 19.20 6.43
N ALA A 66 -0.65 17.91 6.74
CA ALA A 66 -1.08 16.83 5.88
C ALA A 66 -2.62 16.75 5.81
N GLY A 67 -3.14 16.70 4.58
CA GLY A 67 -4.56 16.46 4.30
C GLY A 67 -4.77 15.04 3.78
N VAL A 68 -5.94 14.46 4.07
CA VAL A 68 -6.35 13.16 3.52
C VAL A 68 -7.09 13.40 2.22
N LEU A 69 -6.56 12.88 1.12
CA LEU A 69 -7.19 12.92 -0.19
C LEU A 69 -8.14 11.75 -0.39
N TYR A 70 -7.66 10.57 -0.01
CA TYR A 70 -8.35 9.31 -0.17
C TYR A 70 -8.02 8.40 1.01
N PHE A 71 -9.04 7.74 1.53
CA PHE A 71 -8.90 6.81 2.62
C PHE A 71 -9.96 5.73 2.49
N ILE A 72 -9.54 4.47 2.47
CA ILE A 72 -10.44 3.32 2.59
C ILE A 72 -9.92 2.43 3.71
N GLN A 73 -10.81 2.04 4.60
CA GLN A 73 -10.53 1.00 5.58
C GLN A 73 -11.71 0.04 5.69
N GLY A 74 -11.41 -1.23 5.87
CA GLY A 74 -12.46 -2.22 5.98
C GLY A 74 -11.98 -3.58 6.38
N GLU A 75 -12.91 -4.51 6.33
CA GLU A 75 -12.67 -5.93 6.49
C GLU A 75 -13.29 -6.70 5.33
N ALA A 76 -12.71 -7.86 5.04
CA ALA A 76 -13.21 -8.75 4.01
C ALA A 76 -13.02 -10.21 4.41
N ALA A 77 -13.87 -11.07 3.89
CA ALA A 77 -13.75 -12.51 3.97
C ALA A 77 -14.01 -13.11 2.58
N TYR A 78 -13.23 -14.10 2.21
CA TYR A 78 -13.31 -14.71 0.90
C TYR A 78 -13.02 -16.21 0.94
N ASP A 79 -13.58 -16.92 -0.04
CA ASP A 79 -13.30 -18.31 -0.35
C ASP A 79 -13.28 -18.47 -1.88
N GLN A 80 -12.09 -18.64 -2.43
CA GLN A 80 -11.90 -18.76 -3.89
C GLN A 80 -12.43 -20.09 -4.42
N GLN A 81 -12.45 -21.15 -3.61
CA GLN A 81 -12.94 -22.45 -4.05
C GLN A 81 -14.46 -22.48 -4.25
N THR A 82 -15.18 -21.73 -3.45
CA THR A 82 -16.65 -21.57 -3.57
C THR A 82 -17.04 -20.31 -4.31
N GLU A 83 -16.09 -19.53 -4.79
CA GLU A 83 -16.29 -18.24 -5.46
C GLU A 83 -17.21 -17.31 -4.66
N THR A 84 -17.02 -17.26 -3.34
CA THR A 84 -17.78 -16.40 -2.45
C THR A 84 -16.89 -15.38 -1.78
N ALA A 85 -17.39 -14.15 -1.63
CA ALA A 85 -16.69 -13.13 -0.88
C ALA A 85 -17.67 -12.12 -0.26
N TRP A 86 -17.18 -11.44 0.73
CA TRP A 86 -17.83 -10.34 1.41
C TRP A 86 -16.82 -9.29 1.79
N GLN A 87 -17.20 -8.03 1.66
CA GLN A 87 -16.43 -6.92 2.20
C GLN A 87 -17.31 -5.83 2.77
N LYS A 88 -16.79 -5.15 3.77
CA LYS A 88 -17.41 -3.97 4.36
C LYS A 88 -16.34 -2.93 4.61
N TYR A 89 -16.58 -1.72 4.12
CA TYR A 89 -15.60 -0.65 4.24
C TYR A 89 -16.21 0.73 4.41
N THR A 90 -15.42 1.62 4.97
CA THR A 90 -15.66 3.05 4.96
C THR A 90 -14.65 3.68 4.02
N ALA A 91 -15.12 4.50 3.11
CA ALA A 91 -14.27 5.26 2.21
C ALA A 91 -14.51 6.76 2.40
N THR A 92 -13.42 7.53 2.35
CA THR A 92 -13.44 9.00 2.33
C THR A 92 -12.71 9.45 1.08
N LEU A 93 -13.36 10.25 0.26
CA LEU A 93 -12.80 10.86 -0.93
C LEU A 93 -13.10 12.35 -0.90
N LEU A 94 -12.07 13.20 -0.91
CA LEU A 94 -12.19 14.66 -0.96
C LEU A 94 -13.18 15.24 0.09
N ALA A 95 -13.23 14.79 1.29
CA ALA A 95 -14.16 15.21 2.36
C ALA A 95 -15.56 14.58 2.33
N SER A 96 -15.88 13.72 1.37
CA SER A 96 -17.10 12.92 1.38
C SER A 96 -16.81 11.53 1.94
N THR A 97 -17.61 11.09 2.92
CA THR A 97 -17.45 9.77 3.51
C THR A 97 -18.69 8.93 3.24
N TYR A 98 -18.49 7.71 2.81
CA TYR A 98 -19.54 6.72 2.58
C TYR A 98 -19.16 5.36 3.15
N ASN A 99 -20.16 4.57 3.47
CA ASN A 99 -20.01 3.19 3.91
C ASN A 99 -20.59 2.28 2.84
N SER A 100 -19.88 1.21 2.55
CA SER A 100 -20.32 0.21 1.59
C SER A 100 -20.16 -1.18 2.17
N GLU A 101 -21.05 -2.06 1.75
CA GLU A 101 -21.00 -3.47 2.06
C GLU A 101 -21.32 -4.26 0.79
N GLU A 102 -20.50 -5.24 0.46
CA GLU A 102 -20.61 -6.02 -0.76
C GLU A 102 -20.58 -7.51 -0.45
N TYR A 103 -21.44 -8.25 -1.15
CA TYR A 103 -21.49 -9.70 -1.11
C TYR A 103 -21.36 -10.22 -2.54
N TYR A 104 -20.58 -11.26 -2.70
CA TYR A 104 -20.42 -11.94 -3.98
C TYR A 104 -20.69 -13.43 -3.81
N ALA A 105 -21.60 -13.95 -4.63
CA ALA A 105 -21.88 -15.37 -4.76
C ALA A 105 -22.61 -15.63 -6.09
N ASP A 106 -22.41 -16.82 -6.68
CA ASP A 106 -23.12 -17.29 -7.86
C ASP A 106 -23.10 -16.31 -9.08
N GLY A 107 -21.97 -15.59 -9.29
CA GLY A 107 -21.82 -14.63 -10.38
C GLY A 107 -22.53 -13.30 -10.16
N VAL A 108 -23.05 -13.02 -8.97
CA VAL A 108 -23.75 -11.79 -8.63
C VAL A 108 -23.07 -11.09 -7.48
N LYS A 109 -22.75 -9.81 -7.69
CA LYS A 109 -22.34 -8.90 -6.62
C LYS A 109 -23.56 -8.12 -6.13
N LYS A 110 -23.89 -8.27 -4.85
CA LYS A 110 -24.82 -7.38 -4.16
C LYS A 110 -24.05 -6.25 -3.50
N HIS A 111 -24.30 -5.04 -3.93
CA HIS A 111 -23.69 -3.83 -3.38
C HIS A 111 -24.71 -3.07 -2.56
N ILE A 112 -24.38 -2.78 -1.31
CA ILE A 112 -25.26 -2.07 -0.38
C ILE A 112 -24.63 -0.72 -0.07
N GLU A 113 -25.30 0.34 -0.45
CA GLU A 113 -24.91 1.71 -0.15
C GLU A 113 -26.11 2.51 0.36
N SER A 114 -25.94 3.19 1.49
CA SER A 114 -27.00 4.00 2.11
C SER A 114 -28.33 3.27 2.37
N GLY A 115 -28.27 1.93 2.50
CA GLY A 115 -29.44 1.07 2.72
C GLY A 115 -30.15 0.62 1.46
N GLU A 116 -29.70 1.04 0.28
CA GLU A 116 -30.17 0.54 -1.01
C GLU A 116 -29.29 -0.65 -1.45
N VAL A 117 -29.92 -1.64 -2.09
CA VAL A 117 -29.26 -2.87 -2.58
C VAL A 117 -29.29 -2.87 -4.09
N TYR A 118 -28.11 -3.07 -4.67
CA TYR A 118 -27.92 -3.13 -6.13
C TYR A 118 -27.34 -4.49 -6.49
N ASP A 119 -28.00 -5.20 -7.40
CA ASP A 119 -27.50 -6.45 -7.97
C ASP A 119 -26.70 -6.14 -9.25
N ILE A 120 -25.46 -6.60 -9.30
CA ILE A 120 -24.53 -6.38 -10.40
C ILE A 120 -24.02 -7.75 -10.86
N GLU A 121 -24.35 -8.16 -12.09
CA GLU A 121 -23.73 -9.33 -12.70
C GLU A 121 -22.22 -9.08 -12.84
N THR A 122 -21.43 -9.97 -12.31
CA THR A 122 -19.97 -9.80 -12.24
C THR A 122 -19.31 -11.17 -12.34
N GLU A 123 -18.38 -11.32 -13.28
CA GLU A 123 -17.57 -12.53 -13.38
C GLU A 123 -16.68 -12.65 -12.12
N PRO A 124 -16.43 -13.89 -11.61
CA PRO A 124 -15.61 -14.11 -10.42
C PRO A 124 -14.24 -13.45 -10.50
N GLU A 125 -13.52 -13.61 -11.60
CA GLU A 125 -12.22 -12.97 -11.83
C GLU A 125 -12.29 -11.46 -11.63
N ALA A 126 -13.25 -10.79 -12.28
CA ALA A 126 -13.38 -9.33 -12.20
C ALA A 126 -13.71 -8.86 -10.78
N PHE A 127 -14.45 -9.65 -10.01
CA PHE A 127 -14.73 -9.34 -8.62
C PHE A 127 -13.48 -9.50 -7.75
N PHE A 128 -12.78 -10.63 -7.86
CA PHE A 128 -11.59 -10.89 -7.07
C PHE A 128 -10.42 -9.98 -7.45
N ASP A 129 -10.27 -9.59 -8.71
CA ASP A 129 -9.29 -8.60 -9.16
C ASP A 129 -9.52 -7.20 -8.57
N ALA A 130 -10.78 -6.84 -8.36
CA ALA A 130 -11.13 -5.56 -7.74
C ALA A 130 -10.98 -5.55 -6.22
N PHE A 131 -10.70 -6.68 -5.62
CA PHE A 131 -10.65 -6.84 -4.17
C PHE A 131 -9.24 -6.51 -3.63
N PRO A 132 -9.09 -5.66 -2.60
CA PRO A 132 -7.77 -5.10 -2.21
C PRO A 132 -6.94 -6.02 -1.32
N TYR A 133 -6.77 -7.30 -1.61
CA TYR A 133 -6.28 -8.14 -0.55
C TYR A 133 -5.05 -8.99 -0.76
N CYS A 134 -4.65 -9.34 -1.92
CA CYS A 134 -3.53 -10.27 -1.98
C CYS A 134 -2.50 -9.93 -3.04
N ASP A 135 -2.90 -9.33 -4.14
CA ASP A 135 -1.99 -9.02 -5.23
C ASP A 135 -1.14 -7.77 -4.92
N ILE A 136 -0.26 -7.91 -3.97
CA ILE A 136 0.78 -6.91 -3.73
C ILE A 136 2.02 -7.38 -4.47
N PRO A 137 2.31 -6.87 -5.66
CA PRO A 137 3.40 -7.38 -6.47
C PRO A 137 4.74 -7.21 -5.76
N MET A 138 5.50 -8.28 -5.66
CA MET A 138 6.82 -8.26 -5.07
C MET A 138 7.88 -7.84 -6.09
N PRO A 139 8.73 -6.83 -5.80
CA PRO A 139 9.76 -6.39 -6.73
C PRO A 139 10.83 -7.46 -6.91
N GLY A 140 11.30 -7.67 -8.13
CA GLY A 140 12.43 -8.56 -8.40
C GLY A 140 13.71 -8.12 -7.68
N PHE A 141 14.59 -9.07 -7.31
CA PHE A 141 15.81 -8.80 -6.53
C PHE A 141 16.68 -7.68 -7.11
N ALA A 142 16.77 -7.57 -8.43
CA ALA A 142 17.54 -6.49 -9.09
C ALA A 142 17.04 -5.07 -8.79
N ALA A 143 15.77 -4.93 -8.42
CA ALA A 143 15.17 -3.65 -8.04
C ALA A 143 15.33 -3.35 -6.54
N VAL A 144 15.77 -4.30 -5.72
CA VAL A 144 15.89 -4.13 -4.27
C VAL A 144 17.10 -3.30 -3.93
N LYS A 145 16.90 -2.18 -3.25
CA LYS A 145 17.93 -1.28 -2.72
C LYS A 145 18.44 -1.72 -1.36
N SER A 146 17.53 -2.10 -0.48
CA SER A 146 17.87 -2.58 0.85
C SER A 146 16.83 -3.59 1.34
N LEU A 147 17.27 -4.49 2.20
CA LEU A 147 16.44 -5.45 2.88
C LEU A 147 16.97 -5.58 4.31
N SER A 148 16.12 -5.34 5.28
CA SER A 148 16.44 -5.52 6.70
C SER A 148 15.46 -6.49 7.35
N VAL A 149 15.96 -7.17 8.38
CA VAL A 149 15.19 -8.12 9.18
C VAL A 149 15.36 -7.71 10.64
N GLU A 150 14.27 -7.56 11.34
CA GLU A 150 14.23 -7.18 12.74
C GLU A 150 13.39 -8.20 13.53
N GLU A 151 13.98 -8.76 14.58
CA GLU A 151 13.23 -9.57 15.55
C GLU A 151 12.43 -8.65 16.47
N THR A 152 11.13 -8.87 16.56
CA THR A 152 10.24 -8.13 17.43
C THR A 152 9.63 -9.05 18.49
N TYR A 153 8.98 -8.47 19.50
CA TYR A 153 8.28 -9.27 20.52
C TYR A 153 7.20 -10.20 19.91
N ASP A 154 6.56 -9.76 18.82
CA ASP A 154 5.45 -10.48 18.20
C ASP A 154 5.85 -11.34 16.98
N GLY A 155 7.14 -11.36 16.59
CA GLY A 155 7.61 -12.10 15.44
C GLY A 155 8.79 -11.45 14.74
N VAL A 156 8.84 -11.52 13.42
CA VAL A 156 9.91 -10.96 12.61
C VAL A 156 9.34 -9.93 11.64
N LEU A 157 10.01 -8.80 11.52
CA LEU A 157 9.69 -7.74 10.58
C LEU A 157 10.72 -7.71 9.45
N TYR A 158 10.27 -7.86 8.21
CA TYR A 158 11.09 -7.64 7.02
C TYR A 158 10.74 -6.28 6.44
N THR A 159 11.75 -5.44 6.19
CA THR A 159 11.57 -4.18 5.49
C THR A 159 12.40 -4.18 4.23
N LEU A 160 11.74 -4.17 3.08
CA LEU A 160 12.33 -4.15 1.76
C LEU A 160 12.09 -2.79 1.13
N VAL A 161 13.15 -2.12 0.66
CA VAL A 161 13.07 -0.89 -0.12
C VAL A 161 13.47 -1.22 -1.56
N ALA A 162 12.60 -0.95 -2.49
CA ALA A 162 12.84 -1.15 -3.91
C ALA A 162 13.03 0.19 -4.64
N ASN A 163 13.65 0.09 -5.79
CA ASN A 163 13.75 1.21 -6.73
C ASN A 163 12.36 1.74 -7.07
N GLN A 164 12.39 2.99 -7.53
CA GLN A 164 11.28 3.78 -8.02
C GLN A 164 10.01 2.99 -8.35
N GLY A 165 8.90 3.36 -7.71
CA GLY A 165 7.58 2.91 -8.08
C GLY A 165 7.25 3.27 -9.53
N GLN A 166 6.22 2.65 -10.05
CA GLN A 166 5.71 2.91 -11.40
C GLN A 166 4.20 3.10 -11.33
N LYS A 167 3.65 3.78 -12.31
CA LYS A 167 2.19 3.98 -12.45
C LYS A 167 1.44 2.66 -12.35
N ALA A 168 1.90 1.62 -13.06
CA ALA A 168 1.29 0.30 -13.05
C ALA A 168 1.20 -0.31 -11.63
N LEU A 169 2.23 -0.15 -10.79
CA LEU A 169 2.21 -0.62 -9.40
C LEU A 169 1.14 0.11 -8.58
N VAL A 170 1.01 1.42 -8.77
CA VAL A 170 0.01 2.21 -8.05
C VAL A 170 -1.40 1.81 -8.48
N GLU A 171 -1.65 1.72 -9.78
CA GLU A 171 -2.93 1.28 -10.33
C GLU A 171 -3.30 -0.14 -9.88
N GLU A 172 -2.31 -1.04 -9.80
CA GLU A 172 -2.51 -2.41 -9.34
C GLU A 172 -2.89 -2.49 -7.86
N ILE A 173 -2.17 -1.77 -6.98
CA ILE A 173 -2.42 -1.82 -5.53
C ILE A 173 -3.67 -1.01 -5.15
N TRP A 174 -3.82 0.21 -5.68
CA TRP A 174 -4.92 1.10 -5.31
C TRP A 174 -6.15 0.95 -6.21
N LYS A 175 -6.03 0.14 -7.30
CA LYS A 175 -7.12 -0.12 -8.27
C LYS A 175 -7.77 1.16 -8.80
N THR A 176 -7.01 2.23 -8.90
CA THR A 176 -7.50 3.54 -9.33
C THR A 176 -6.40 4.40 -9.96
N ASP A 177 -6.82 5.35 -10.75
CA ASP A 177 -5.95 6.37 -11.33
C ASP A 177 -5.75 7.53 -10.35
N LEU A 178 -4.49 7.88 -10.07
CA LEU A 178 -4.13 8.92 -9.10
C LEU A 178 -4.65 10.31 -9.46
N TYR A 179 -4.73 10.64 -10.76
CA TYR A 179 -5.28 11.93 -11.18
C TYR A 179 -6.77 12.03 -10.88
N THR A 180 -7.49 10.94 -11.10
CA THR A 180 -8.90 10.82 -10.70
C THR A 180 -9.05 10.94 -9.19
N LEU A 181 -8.20 10.25 -8.42
CA LEU A 181 -8.18 10.36 -6.96
C LEU A 181 -7.89 11.79 -6.48
N ALA A 182 -6.88 12.42 -7.07
CA ALA A 182 -6.49 13.78 -6.71
C ALA A 182 -7.49 14.85 -7.18
N GLY A 183 -8.45 14.48 -8.06
CA GLY A 183 -9.39 15.42 -8.64
C GLY A 183 -8.72 16.47 -9.54
N ILE A 184 -7.50 16.18 -10.01
CA ILE A 184 -6.72 17.08 -10.87
C ILE A 184 -6.87 16.69 -12.34
N ARG A 185 -6.75 17.69 -13.20
CA ARG A 185 -6.82 17.47 -14.64
C ARG A 185 -5.54 16.80 -15.13
N VAL A 186 -5.68 15.66 -15.80
CA VAL A 186 -4.55 14.98 -16.45
C VAL A 186 -3.88 15.94 -17.43
N PRO A 187 -2.56 16.20 -17.31
CA PRO A 187 -1.83 17.02 -18.25
C PRO A 187 -1.71 16.33 -19.62
N ASP A 188 -1.61 17.12 -20.71
CA ASP A 188 -1.39 16.59 -22.07
C ASP A 188 -0.08 15.77 -22.19
N ARG A 189 0.80 15.91 -21.22
CA ARG A 189 2.02 15.10 -21.06
C ARG A 189 2.09 14.67 -19.61
N GLU A 190 1.97 13.38 -19.40
CA GLU A 190 2.14 12.77 -18.09
C GLU A 190 3.55 13.09 -17.55
N LYS A 191 3.62 14.00 -16.61
CA LYS A 191 4.79 14.22 -15.79
C LYS A 191 4.47 13.65 -14.42
N GLU A 192 4.99 12.47 -14.14
CA GLU A 192 4.86 11.81 -12.86
C GLU A 192 6.25 11.45 -12.35
N SER A 193 6.46 11.58 -11.06
CA SER A 193 7.68 11.13 -10.41
C SER A 193 7.31 10.23 -9.24
N TYR A 194 7.92 9.07 -9.19
CA TYR A 194 7.68 8.07 -8.16
C TYR A 194 8.92 7.93 -7.27
N GLY A 195 8.72 7.97 -5.97
CA GLY A 195 9.73 7.65 -4.98
C GLY A 195 10.05 6.17 -4.91
N ASP A 196 10.92 5.81 -3.99
CA ASP A 196 11.20 4.40 -3.68
C ASP A 196 9.99 3.76 -3.01
N VAL A 197 9.79 2.48 -3.27
CA VAL A 197 8.70 1.71 -2.68
C VAL A 197 9.23 0.96 -1.45
N THR A 198 8.57 1.13 -0.33
CA THR A 198 8.88 0.41 0.90
C THR A 198 7.81 -0.64 1.18
N TYR A 199 8.23 -1.89 1.25
CA TYR A 199 7.40 -3.02 1.66
C TYR A 199 7.77 -3.42 3.08
N THR A 200 6.79 -3.60 3.94
CA THR A 200 6.99 -4.09 5.30
C THR A 200 6.12 -5.32 5.53
N TYR A 201 6.77 -6.45 5.80
CA TYR A 201 6.12 -7.73 6.07
C TYR A 201 6.24 -8.07 7.55
N SER A 202 5.10 -8.29 8.21
CA SER A 202 5.07 -8.83 9.57
C SER A 202 4.90 -10.34 9.48
N VAL A 203 5.84 -11.08 10.04
CA VAL A 203 5.88 -12.55 10.01
C VAL A 203 5.74 -13.08 11.43
N LYS A 204 4.79 -13.99 11.65
CA LYS A 204 4.55 -14.66 12.93
C LYS A 204 4.41 -16.16 12.70
N ASN A 205 5.14 -16.95 13.50
CA ASN A 205 5.17 -18.41 13.36
C ASN A 205 5.55 -18.91 11.96
N GLY A 206 6.41 -18.18 11.24
CA GLY A 206 6.84 -18.52 9.89
C GLY A 206 5.84 -18.17 8.78
N GLU A 207 4.83 -17.35 9.06
CA GLU A 207 3.80 -16.95 8.11
C GLU A 207 3.64 -15.44 8.07
N VAL A 208 3.41 -14.86 6.89
CA VAL A 208 3.09 -13.44 6.75
C VAL A 208 1.71 -13.18 7.32
N THR A 209 1.63 -12.25 8.25
CA THR A 209 0.37 -11.83 8.87
C THR A 209 -0.07 -10.43 8.41
N SER A 210 0.85 -9.62 7.89
CA SER A 210 0.53 -8.30 7.36
C SER A 210 1.56 -7.87 6.34
N VAL A 211 1.09 -7.21 5.29
CA VAL A 211 1.93 -6.51 4.31
C VAL A 211 1.53 -5.03 4.31
N THR A 212 2.53 -4.15 4.33
CA THR A 212 2.33 -2.70 4.17
C THR A 212 3.20 -2.23 3.03
N VAL A 213 2.62 -1.48 2.09
CA VAL A 213 3.34 -0.83 0.99
C VAL A 213 3.22 0.68 1.17
N LYS A 214 4.35 1.38 1.04
CA LYS A 214 4.41 2.85 1.08
C LYS A 214 5.24 3.38 -0.06
N LEU A 215 4.78 4.45 -0.67
CA LEU A 215 5.55 5.22 -1.64
C LEU A 215 5.08 6.68 -1.69
N THR A 216 5.94 7.55 -2.24
CA THR A 216 5.57 8.93 -2.55
C THR A 216 5.43 9.08 -4.06
N VAL A 217 4.47 9.88 -4.48
CA VAL A 217 4.24 10.21 -5.90
C VAL A 217 4.11 11.71 -6.03
N THR A 218 4.80 12.28 -7.01
CA THR A 218 4.62 13.68 -7.38
C THR A 218 3.84 13.74 -8.69
N LEU A 219 2.69 14.37 -8.65
CA LEU A 219 1.86 14.69 -9.80
C LEU A 219 2.06 16.16 -10.19
N TYR A 220 1.83 16.47 -11.46
CA TYR A 220 1.91 17.82 -11.96
C TYR A 220 0.59 18.17 -12.65
N GLU A 221 -0.09 19.18 -12.15
CA GLU A 221 -1.31 19.68 -12.75
C GLU A 221 -1.01 20.51 -14.00
N THR A 222 -1.88 20.43 -15.00
CA THR A 222 -1.83 21.35 -16.14
C THR A 222 -2.38 22.71 -15.70
N ALA A 223 -1.56 23.74 -15.78
CA ALA A 223 -2.02 25.09 -15.48
C ALA A 223 -3.25 25.46 -16.34
N PRO A 224 -4.33 25.93 -15.73
CA PRO A 224 -5.41 26.51 -16.50
C PRO A 224 -4.87 27.71 -17.27
N TYR A 225 -5.15 27.79 -18.59
CA TYR A 225 -4.74 28.93 -19.39
C TYR A 225 -5.39 30.21 -18.83
N THR A 226 -4.58 31.03 -18.17
CA THR A 226 -4.97 32.36 -17.73
C THR A 226 -4.10 33.37 -18.48
N PRO A 227 -4.68 34.21 -19.36
CA PRO A 227 -3.91 35.20 -20.11
C PRO A 227 -3.07 36.08 -19.18
N GLY A 228 -1.75 36.10 -19.38
CA GLY A 228 -0.82 36.94 -18.62
C GLY A 228 -0.33 36.33 -17.30
N TYR A 229 -0.72 35.12 -16.94
CA TYR A 229 -0.20 34.37 -15.79
C TYR A 229 0.54 33.13 -16.27
N THR A 230 1.78 32.95 -15.87
CA THR A 230 2.54 31.73 -16.05
C THR A 230 2.83 31.21 -14.64
N PRO A 231 2.16 30.15 -14.16
CA PRO A 231 2.43 29.59 -12.85
C PRO A 231 3.86 29.03 -12.81
N ASP A 232 4.51 29.13 -11.66
CA ASP A 232 5.76 28.44 -11.41
C ASP A 232 5.52 26.93 -11.40
N GLU A 233 6.52 26.11 -11.78
CA GLU A 233 6.38 24.65 -11.79
C GLU A 233 6.07 24.10 -10.38
N GLU A 234 6.48 24.78 -9.32
CA GLU A 234 6.18 24.42 -7.93
C GLU A 234 4.70 24.59 -7.58
N ASP A 235 4.01 25.59 -8.15
CA ASP A 235 2.58 25.85 -7.90
C ASP A 235 1.66 24.78 -8.49
N LEU A 236 2.21 23.94 -9.38
CA LEU A 236 1.48 22.89 -10.10
C LEU A 236 1.84 21.49 -9.59
N ARG A 237 2.65 21.41 -8.56
CA ARG A 237 3.14 20.16 -7.99
C ARG A 237 2.29 19.72 -6.83
N LEU A 238 1.80 18.50 -6.90
CA LEU A 238 1.12 17.81 -5.80
C LEU A 238 1.95 16.59 -5.38
N GLU A 239 2.45 16.59 -4.16
CA GLU A 239 3.14 15.45 -3.57
C GLU A 239 2.16 14.62 -2.74
N LEU A 240 2.07 13.33 -3.04
CA LEU A 240 1.20 12.37 -2.39
C LEU A 240 2.04 11.32 -1.67
N SER A 241 1.68 11.03 -0.43
CA SER A 241 2.14 9.85 0.30
C SER A 241 1.07 8.78 0.24
N LEU A 242 1.39 7.64 -0.34
CA LEU A 242 0.49 6.51 -0.50
C LEU A 242 0.85 5.40 0.49
N THR A 243 -0.16 4.87 1.16
CA THR A 243 -0.02 3.70 2.05
C THR A 243 -1.11 2.68 1.73
N ALA A 244 -0.72 1.43 1.51
CA ALA A 244 -1.63 0.29 1.48
C ALA A 244 -1.19 -0.71 2.55
N LYS A 245 -2.14 -1.22 3.34
CA LYS A 245 -1.87 -2.22 4.37
C LYS A 245 -2.95 -3.27 4.35
N VAL A 246 -2.54 -4.53 4.27
CA VAL A 246 -3.42 -5.69 4.39
C VAL A 246 -2.94 -6.55 5.56
N THR A 247 -3.87 -6.99 6.39
CA THR A 247 -3.60 -7.85 7.55
C THR A 247 -4.47 -9.07 7.49
N LEU A 248 -3.88 -10.25 7.39
CA LEU A 248 -4.57 -11.53 7.43
C LEU A 248 -4.94 -11.85 8.90
N LYS A 249 -6.24 -11.90 9.17
CA LYS A 249 -6.78 -12.17 10.50
C LYS A 249 -7.03 -13.64 10.74
N GLN A 250 -7.45 -14.37 9.70
CA GLN A 250 -7.78 -15.77 9.74
C GLN A 250 -7.62 -16.39 8.36
N LYS A 251 -7.29 -17.67 8.28
CA LYS A 251 -7.18 -18.44 7.04
C LYS A 251 -7.72 -19.87 7.20
N GLY A 252 -8.05 -20.50 6.07
CA GLY A 252 -8.47 -21.88 5.98
C GLY A 252 -9.89 -22.12 6.50
N ASP A 253 -10.18 -23.34 6.88
CA ASP A 253 -11.55 -23.84 7.18
C ASP A 253 -12.29 -23.10 8.31
N GLY A 254 -11.56 -22.39 9.16
CA GLY A 254 -12.16 -21.58 10.22
C GLY A 254 -12.78 -20.26 9.74
N VAL A 255 -12.54 -19.85 8.49
CA VAL A 255 -13.09 -18.62 7.93
C VAL A 255 -14.56 -18.85 7.55
N THR A 256 -15.43 -17.94 7.97
CA THR A 256 -16.81 -17.87 7.51
C THR A 256 -16.98 -16.65 6.63
N VAL A 257 -17.40 -16.86 5.39
CA VAL A 257 -17.78 -15.77 4.48
C VAL A 257 -19.25 -15.44 4.74
N PRO A 258 -19.59 -14.20 5.13
CA PRO A 258 -20.98 -13.77 5.27
C PRO A 258 -21.73 -13.89 3.93
N VAL A 259 -22.98 -14.30 3.99
CA VAL A 259 -23.89 -14.33 2.84
C VAL A 259 -24.97 -13.28 3.02
N TYR A 260 -25.44 -12.72 1.91
CA TYR A 260 -26.55 -11.78 1.95
C TYR A 260 -27.85 -12.54 2.25
N GLU A 261 -28.55 -12.12 3.28
CA GLU A 261 -29.89 -12.64 3.64
C GLU A 261 -30.92 -11.56 3.28
N GLU A 262 -31.84 -11.88 2.38
CA GLU A 262 -32.98 -11.00 2.12
C GLU A 262 -33.84 -10.94 3.39
N THR A 263 -33.92 -9.78 3.99
CA THR A 263 -34.90 -9.54 5.07
C THR A 263 -36.28 -9.48 4.42
N GLU A 264 -37.10 -10.51 4.63
CA GLU A 264 -38.53 -10.46 4.27
C GLU A 264 -39.14 -9.21 4.96
N ALA A 265 -39.62 -8.27 4.16
CA ALA A 265 -40.26 -7.03 4.61
C ALA A 265 -41.70 -7.25 5.06
#